data_c9761dd77d1db0721a22bddc28c8349b
#
_entry.id   c9761dd77d1db0721a22bddc28c8349b
#
_cell.length_a   1.000
_cell.length_b   1.000
_cell.length_c   1.000
_cell.angle_alpha   90.00
_cell.angle_beta   90.00
_cell.angle_gamma   90.00
#
_symmetry.space_group_name_H-M   'P 1'
#
loop_
_entity.id
_entity.type
_entity.pdbx_description
1 polymer ?
#
loop_
_entity_poly.entity_id
_entity_poly.type
_entity_poly.pdbx_seq_one_letter_code
_entity_poly.pdbx_strand_id
1 'polypeptide(L)'
;MVEDYIIQTSKLSKSYGPHMALEDLNLKVTKGATGLLGPNGAGKSTFLKTILGLIQATSGEGTVLGHDIRTEGAAIRTRIGYMPEYDALNPDMDAIFQVRYSGELLGMNPVVAMSRAHEALQYVGLGEQRYRNIGSFSTGMKQATKLACAIIHDPELIIADEP
;
A
#
# COMPACT_ATOMS: atom_id res chain seq x y z
N MET A 1 -0.57 -30.33 1.90
CA MET A 1 -1.23 -29.07 1.48
C MET A 1 -0.13 -28.08 1.21
N VAL A 2 -0.05 -27.51 0.01
CA VAL A 2 0.91 -26.43 -0.29
C VAL A 2 0.36 -25.21 0.44
N GLU A 3 1.09 -24.71 1.43
CA GLU A 3 0.71 -23.45 2.09
C GLU A 3 0.82 -22.32 1.07
N ASP A 4 -0.29 -21.63 0.84
CA ASP A 4 -0.41 -20.54 -0.15
C ASP A 4 0.07 -19.23 0.52
N TYR A 5 1.36 -18.95 0.42
CA TYR A 5 1.96 -17.73 0.97
C TYR A 5 1.69 -16.55 0.02
N ILE A 6 1.10 -15.47 0.56
CA ILE A 6 0.89 -14.22 -0.17
C ILE A 6 2.16 -13.35 -0.22
N ILE A 7 3.04 -13.47 0.78
CA ILE A 7 4.38 -12.87 0.77
C ILE A 7 5.37 -13.94 1.22
N GLN A 8 6.44 -14.12 0.48
CA GLN A 8 7.55 -14.99 0.85
C GLN A 8 8.87 -14.30 0.55
N THR A 9 9.81 -14.34 1.48
CA THR A 9 11.18 -13.85 1.28
C THR A 9 12.20 -14.90 1.74
N SER A 10 13.35 -14.90 1.08
CA SER A 10 14.49 -15.77 1.40
C SER A 10 15.76 -14.95 1.38
N LYS A 11 16.43 -14.86 2.53
CA LYS A 11 17.69 -14.10 2.75
C LYS A 11 17.62 -12.68 2.18
N LEU A 12 16.45 -12.06 2.28
CA LEU A 12 16.23 -10.72 1.74
C LEU A 12 17.03 -9.69 2.52
N SER A 13 17.94 -8.99 1.85
CA SER A 13 18.79 -7.99 2.46
C SER A 13 18.75 -6.67 1.70
N LYS A 14 18.85 -5.57 2.44
CA LYS A 14 18.92 -4.22 1.88
C LYS A 14 19.92 -3.37 2.65
N SER A 15 20.91 -2.86 1.93
CA SER A 15 21.89 -1.90 2.47
C SER A 15 21.78 -0.54 1.78
N TYR A 16 22.10 0.51 2.52
CA TYR A 16 22.27 1.88 2.06
C TYR A 16 23.71 2.31 2.41
N GLY A 17 24.65 2.09 1.48
CA GLY A 17 26.06 2.22 1.77
C GLY A 17 26.47 1.28 2.90
N PRO A 18 27.10 1.77 3.99
CA PRO A 18 27.53 0.93 5.12
C PRO A 18 26.37 0.53 6.06
N HIS A 19 25.18 1.12 5.91
CA HIS A 19 24.05 0.83 6.79
C HIS A 19 23.21 -0.32 6.24
N MET A 20 23.13 -1.41 7.02
CA MET A 20 22.26 -2.56 6.72
C MET A 20 20.88 -2.31 7.32
N ALA A 21 19.87 -2.14 6.45
CA ALA A 21 18.50 -1.89 6.87
C ALA A 21 17.65 -3.17 6.95
N LEU A 22 17.98 -4.18 6.14
CA LEU A 22 17.43 -5.53 6.22
C LEU A 22 18.59 -6.52 6.09
N GLU A 23 18.63 -7.53 6.94
CA GLU A 23 19.67 -8.55 6.95
C GLU A 23 19.05 -9.95 6.96
N ASP A 24 19.31 -10.70 5.90
CA ASP A 24 18.90 -12.10 5.71
C ASP A 24 17.46 -12.43 6.14
N LEU A 25 16.51 -11.52 5.85
CA LEU A 25 15.12 -11.65 6.26
C LEU A 25 14.44 -12.82 5.54
N ASN A 26 14.01 -13.80 6.33
CA ASN A 26 13.21 -14.94 5.89
C ASN A 26 11.81 -14.80 6.48
N LEU A 27 10.82 -14.53 5.65
CA LEU A 27 9.44 -14.30 6.08
C LEU A 27 8.47 -15.05 5.18
N LYS A 28 7.41 -15.60 5.79
CA LYS A 28 6.29 -16.21 5.09
C LYS A 28 5.00 -15.68 5.69
N VAL A 29 4.15 -15.10 4.86
CA VAL A 29 2.85 -14.54 5.26
C VAL A 29 1.76 -15.26 4.49
N THR A 30 0.80 -15.81 5.20
CA THR A 30 -0.41 -16.43 4.66
C THR A 30 -1.56 -15.42 4.58
N LYS A 31 -2.68 -15.81 3.98
CA LYS A 31 -3.92 -15.00 3.95
C LYS A 31 -4.40 -14.67 5.37
N GLY A 32 -4.91 -13.46 5.54
CA GLY A 32 -5.44 -12.97 6.81
C GLY A 32 -4.82 -11.63 7.21
N ALA A 33 -5.00 -11.23 8.46
CA ALA A 33 -4.41 -10.01 9.02
C ALA A 33 -3.08 -10.34 9.71
N THR A 34 -2.01 -9.67 9.33
CA THR A 34 -0.67 -9.84 9.90
C THR A 34 -0.12 -8.48 10.32
N GLY A 35 0.32 -8.35 11.58
CA GLY A 35 0.99 -7.16 12.10
C GLY A 35 2.51 -7.28 11.99
N LEU A 36 3.17 -6.27 11.40
CA LEU A 36 4.62 -6.14 11.38
C LEU A 36 5.04 -5.21 12.53
N LEU A 37 5.54 -5.79 13.62
CA LEU A 37 5.92 -5.07 14.83
C LEU A 37 7.43 -4.93 14.95
N GLY A 38 7.87 -3.81 15.51
CA GLY A 38 9.28 -3.54 15.77
C GLY A 38 9.52 -2.06 16.08
N PRO A 39 10.65 -1.72 16.71
CA PRO A 39 11.00 -0.34 17.02
C PRO A 39 11.21 0.51 15.75
N ASN A 40 11.26 1.84 15.94
CA ASN A 40 11.66 2.73 14.85
C ASN A 40 13.09 2.41 14.41
N GLY A 41 13.32 2.41 13.09
CA GLY A 41 14.60 2.00 12.52
C GLY A 41 14.80 0.49 12.33
N ALA A 42 13.84 -0.37 12.74
CA ALA A 42 13.94 -1.83 12.55
C ALA A 42 13.80 -2.30 11.08
N GLY A 43 13.73 -1.38 10.12
CA GLY A 43 13.63 -1.73 8.70
C GLY A 43 12.21 -1.99 8.17
N LYS A 44 11.16 -1.76 8.96
CA LYS A 44 9.76 -2.02 8.55
C LYS A 44 9.41 -1.36 7.20
N SER A 45 9.54 -0.05 7.12
CA SER A 45 9.23 0.70 5.88
C SER A 45 10.19 0.35 4.72
N THR A 46 11.45 -0.03 5.02
CA THR A 46 12.38 -0.56 4.02
C THR A 46 11.89 -1.90 3.47
N PHE A 47 11.44 -2.79 4.34
CA PHE A 47 10.84 -4.06 3.93
C PHE A 47 9.61 -3.84 3.05
N LEU A 48 8.66 -3.01 3.50
CA LEU A 48 7.45 -2.70 2.72
C LEU A 48 7.78 -2.12 1.34
N LYS A 49 8.69 -1.14 1.27
CA LYS A 49 9.13 -0.57 -0.02
C LYS A 49 9.83 -1.59 -0.92
N THR A 50 10.56 -2.55 -0.34
CA THR A 50 11.25 -3.59 -1.11
C THR A 50 10.26 -4.58 -1.71
N ILE A 51 9.29 -5.06 -0.93
CA ILE A 51 8.27 -6.01 -1.43
C ILE A 51 7.29 -5.37 -2.43
N LEU A 52 7.09 -4.05 -2.36
CA LEU A 52 6.34 -3.28 -3.35
C LEU A 52 7.13 -3.01 -4.64
N GLY A 53 8.41 -3.40 -4.70
CA GLY A 53 9.28 -3.10 -5.84
C GLY A 53 9.56 -1.61 -6.03
N LEU A 54 9.42 -0.79 -4.97
CA LEU A 54 9.75 0.64 -4.99
C LEU A 54 11.25 0.88 -4.80
N ILE A 55 11.92 -0.04 -4.11
CA ILE A 55 13.38 -0.08 -3.95
C ILE A 55 13.88 -1.49 -4.24
N GLN A 56 15.06 -1.60 -4.84
CA GLN A 56 15.66 -2.91 -5.12
C GLN A 56 16.34 -3.49 -3.87
N ALA A 57 16.15 -4.78 -3.64
CA ALA A 57 16.93 -5.54 -2.67
C ALA A 57 18.42 -5.57 -3.07
N THR A 58 19.31 -5.55 -2.08
CA THR A 58 20.75 -5.72 -2.31
C THR A 58 21.07 -7.19 -2.62
N SER A 59 20.44 -8.12 -1.89
CA SER A 59 20.57 -9.57 -2.09
C SER A 59 19.32 -10.30 -1.61
N GLY A 60 19.27 -11.62 -1.82
CA GLY A 60 18.11 -12.43 -1.49
C GLY A 60 17.01 -12.34 -2.54
N GLU A 61 15.90 -12.96 -2.30
CA GLU A 61 14.76 -13.06 -3.21
C GLU A 61 13.45 -12.94 -2.45
N GLY A 62 12.36 -12.66 -3.18
CA GLY A 62 11.03 -12.63 -2.59
C GLY A 62 9.94 -12.61 -3.64
N THR A 63 8.76 -13.06 -3.24
CA THR A 63 7.55 -13.01 -4.05
C THR A 63 6.41 -12.39 -3.26
N VAL A 64 5.53 -11.69 -3.98
CA VAL A 64 4.27 -11.15 -3.45
C VAL A 64 3.16 -11.51 -4.41
N LEU A 65 2.11 -12.17 -3.91
CA LEU A 65 1.02 -12.71 -4.73
C LEU A 65 1.53 -13.55 -5.91
N GLY A 66 2.64 -14.29 -5.71
CA GLY A 66 3.30 -15.11 -6.72
C GLY A 66 4.21 -14.38 -7.70
N HIS A 67 4.30 -13.04 -7.62
CA HIS A 67 5.16 -12.21 -8.49
C HIS A 67 6.52 -11.92 -7.85
N ASP A 68 7.58 -11.96 -8.64
CA ASP A 68 8.95 -11.64 -8.20
C ASP A 68 9.12 -10.15 -7.91
N ILE A 69 9.60 -9.79 -6.71
CA ILE A 69 9.77 -8.41 -6.27
C ILE A 69 10.81 -7.61 -7.03
N ARG A 70 11.74 -8.27 -7.75
CA ARG A 70 12.83 -7.62 -8.49
C ARG A 70 12.42 -7.26 -9.92
N THR A 71 11.63 -8.13 -10.55
CA THR A 71 11.33 -8.04 -11.99
C THR A 71 9.88 -7.67 -12.27
N GLU A 72 8.94 -7.97 -11.34
CA GLU A 72 7.51 -7.80 -11.56
C GLU A 72 6.85 -6.75 -10.66
N GLY A 73 7.62 -5.76 -10.19
CA GLY A 73 7.13 -4.74 -9.26
C GLY A 73 5.88 -3.98 -9.76
N ALA A 74 5.72 -3.77 -11.08
CA ALA A 74 4.52 -3.16 -11.64
C ALA A 74 3.28 -4.05 -11.45
N ALA A 75 3.39 -5.36 -11.76
CA ALA A 75 2.31 -6.33 -11.57
C ALA A 75 1.93 -6.47 -10.09
N ILE A 76 2.90 -6.43 -9.18
CA ILE A 76 2.66 -6.41 -7.74
C ILE A 76 1.81 -5.19 -7.36
N ARG A 77 2.20 -3.98 -7.77
CA ARG A 77 1.52 -2.74 -7.37
C ARG A 77 0.10 -2.60 -7.93
N THR A 78 -0.23 -3.21 -9.06
CA THR A 78 -1.61 -3.22 -9.57
C THR A 78 -2.56 -4.09 -8.75
N ARG A 79 -2.04 -5.00 -7.93
CA ARG A 79 -2.81 -5.93 -7.10
C ARG A 79 -2.79 -5.57 -5.60
N ILE A 80 -2.06 -4.52 -5.22
CA ILE A 80 -1.89 -4.10 -3.83
C ILE A 80 -2.45 -2.70 -3.60
N GLY A 81 -3.22 -2.54 -2.53
CA GLY A 81 -3.53 -1.24 -1.95
C GLY A 81 -2.45 -0.85 -0.95
N TYR A 82 -1.78 0.28 -1.17
CA TYR A 82 -0.77 0.78 -0.24
C TYR A 82 -1.23 2.06 0.44
N MET A 83 -1.20 2.05 1.77
CA MET A 83 -1.49 3.20 2.62
C MET A 83 -0.19 3.64 3.30
N PRO A 84 0.43 4.75 2.87
CA PRO A 84 1.70 5.21 3.43
C PRO A 84 1.51 5.88 4.80
N GLU A 85 2.57 5.88 5.61
CA GLU A 85 2.64 6.56 6.91
C GLU A 85 2.33 8.07 6.78
N TYR A 86 3.00 8.75 5.86
CA TYR A 86 2.83 10.20 5.66
C TYR A 86 1.60 10.55 4.82
N ASP A 87 1.14 11.80 4.93
CA ASP A 87 0.03 12.32 4.15
C ASP A 87 0.42 12.45 2.67
N ALA A 88 -0.15 11.57 1.84
CA ALA A 88 -0.05 11.61 0.39
C ALA A 88 -1.31 12.26 -0.26
N LEU A 89 -2.10 12.97 0.55
CA LEU A 89 -3.34 13.61 0.13
C LEU A 89 -3.09 15.07 -0.25
N ASN A 90 -3.75 15.55 -1.31
CA ASN A 90 -3.74 16.96 -1.66
C ASN A 90 -4.76 17.71 -0.79
N PRO A 91 -4.32 18.64 0.09
CA PRO A 91 -5.23 19.36 0.98
C PRO A 91 -6.20 20.29 0.24
N ASP A 92 -5.89 20.72 -0.97
CA ASP A 92 -6.71 21.62 -1.79
C ASP A 92 -7.74 20.90 -2.67
N MET A 93 -7.83 19.58 -2.55
CA MET A 93 -8.73 18.74 -3.32
C MET A 93 -9.86 18.19 -2.46
N ASP A 94 -11.05 18.02 -3.03
CA ASP A 94 -12.13 17.30 -2.37
C ASP A 94 -11.81 15.80 -2.33
N ALA A 95 -12.26 15.10 -1.27
CA ALA A 95 -11.93 13.70 -1.06
C ALA A 95 -12.38 12.81 -2.23
N ILE A 96 -13.54 13.10 -2.83
CA ILE A 96 -14.05 12.33 -3.98
C ILE A 96 -13.11 12.42 -5.19
N PHE A 97 -12.57 13.60 -5.48
CA PHE A 97 -11.63 13.78 -6.59
C PHE A 97 -10.27 13.19 -6.29
N GLN A 98 -9.81 13.25 -5.04
CA GLN A 98 -8.56 12.60 -4.62
C GLN A 98 -8.63 11.09 -4.83
N VAL A 99 -9.71 10.44 -4.38
CA VAL A 99 -9.87 8.99 -4.50
C VAL A 99 -10.05 8.59 -5.97
N ARG A 100 -10.87 9.32 -6.74
CA ARG A 100 -10.99 9.13 -8.20
C ARG A 100 -9.64 9.23 -8.88
N TYR A 101 -8.85 10.27 -8.59
CA TYR A 101 -7.52 10.49 -9.17
C TYR A 101 -6.58 9.31 -8.89
N SER A 102 -6.64 8.74 -7.68
CA SER A 102 -5.86 7.53 -7.34
C SER A 102 -6.23 6.35 -8.25
N GLY A 103 -7.51 6.16 -8.56
CA GLY A 103 -7.95 5.14 -9.51
C GLY A 103 -7.48 5.40 -10.95
N GLU A 104 -7.53 6.66 -11.40
CA GLU A 104 -7.04 7.04 -12.74
C GLU A 104 -5.53 6.81 -12.88
N LEU A 105 -4.74 7.06 -11.83
CA LEU A 105 -3.30 6.75 -11.82
C LEU A 105 -3.00 5.25 -11.95
N LEU A 106 -3.93 4.40 -11.55
CA LEU A 106 -3.88 2.95 -11.73
C LEU A 106 -4.45 2.49 -13.08
N GLY A 107 -4.80 3.43 -13.97
CA GLY A 107 -5.30 3.14 -15.32
C GLY A 107 -6.80 2.92 -15.41
N MET A 108 -7.58 3.22 -14.37
CA MET A 108 -9.05 3.11 -14.43
C MET A 108 -9.64 4.18 -15.36
N ASN A 109 -10.69 3.80 -16.10
CA ASN A 109 -11.47 4.77 -16.84
C ASN A 109 -12.06 5.83 -15.88
N PRO A 110 -12.03 7.15 -16.23
CA PRO A 110 -12.49 8.22 -15.33
C PRO A 110 -13.93 8.06 -14.82
N VAL A 111 -14.86 7.53 -15.63
CA VAL A 111 -16.24 7.28 -15.22
C VAL A 111 -16.32 6.16 -14.19
N VAL A 112 -15.58 5.07 -14.44
CA VAL A 112 -15.49 3.94 -13.52
C VAL A 112 -14.81 4.35 -12.22
N ALA A 113 -13.69 5.10 -12.30
CA ALA A 113 -12.98 5.62 -11.14
C ALA A 113 -13.87 6.51 -10.26
N MET A 114 -14.75 7.34 -10.86
CA MET A 114 -15.70 8.15 -10.11
C MET A 114 -16.72 7.29 -9.36
N SER A 115 -17.31 6.28 -10.01
CA SER A 115 -18.25 5.35 -9.35
C SER A 115 -17.57 4.61 -8.18
N ARG A 116 -16.39 4.06 -8.43
CA ARG A 116 -15.61 3.36 -7.40
C ARG A 116 -15.17 4.27 -6.25
N ALA A 117 -14.88 5.55 -6.53
CA ALA A 117 -14.56 6.53 -5.49
C ALA A 117 -15.76 6.78 -4.56
N HIS A 118 -16.98 6.86 -5.10
CA HIS A 118 -18.19 6.95 -4.28
C HIS A 118 -18.35 5.72 -3.37
N GLU A 119 -18.17 4.53 -3.92
CA GLU A 119 -18.30 3.28 -3.18
C GLU A 119 -17.21 3.18 -2.07
N ALA A 120 -15.95 3.45 -2.41
CA ALA A 120 -14.84 3.39 -1.47
C ALA A 120 -15.02 4.39 -0.31
N LEU A 121 -15.40 5.64 -0.60
CA LEU A 121 -15.64 6.65 0.43
C LEU A 121 -16.86 6.34 1.30
N GLN A 122 -17.90 5.74 0.74
CA GLN A 122 -19.02 5.23 1.51
C GLN A 122 -18.59 4.10 2.44
N TYR A 123 -17.77 3.16 1.94
CA TYR A 123 -17.27 2.03 2.70
C TYR A 123 -16.43 2.44 3.92
N VAL A 124 -15.59 3.48 3.77
CA VAL A 124 -14.77 3.99 4.89
C VAL A 124 -15.52 5.01 5.77
N GLY A 125 -16.83 5.19 5.60
CA GLY A 125 -17.68 6.01 6.47
C GLY A 125 -17.62 7.51 6.20
N LEU A 126 -17.10 7.95 5.05
CA LEU A 126 -17.01 9.37 4.71
C LEU A 126 -18.23 9.91 3.96
N GLY A 127 -19.26 9.12 3.68
CA GLY A 127 -20.58 9.51 3.19
C GLY A 127 -20.62 10.89 2.51
N GLU A 128 -21.43 11.81 3.02
CA GLU A 128 -21.55 13.17 2.51
C GLU A 128 -20.28 14.03 2.68
N GLN A 129 -19.35 13.65 3.56
CA GLN A 129 -18.11 14.36 3.77
C GLN A 129 -17.18 14.30 2.55
N ARG A 130 -17.40 13.35 1.64
CA ARG A 130 -16.61 13.16 0.40
C ARG A 130 -16.50 14.40 -0.50
N TYR A 131 -17.46 15.32 -0.40
CA TYR A 131 -17.50 16.56 -1.18
C TYR A 131 -16.79 17.73 -0.50
N ARG A 132 -16.19 17.50 0.66
CA ARG A 132 -15.45 18.53 1.38
C ARG A 132 -13.97 18.45 1.04
N ASN A 133 -13.34 19.62 1.10
CA ASN A 133 -11.90 19.77 0.93
C ASN A 133 -11.12 19.04 2.03
N ILE A 134 -10.13 18.24 1.65
CA ILE A 134 -9.29 17.42 2.55
C ILE A 134 -8.55 18.26 3.59
N GLY A 135 -8.18 19.50 3.26
CA GLY A 135 -7.56 20.44 4.20
C GLY A 135 -8.39 20.65 5.47
N SER A 136 -9.73 20.51 5.38
CA SER A 136 -10.66 20.63 6.51
C SER A 136 -10.86 19.35 7.32
N PHE A 137 -10.23 18.24 6.91
CA PHE A 137 -10.45 16.93 7.52
C PHE A 137 -9.68 16.74 8.83
N SER A 138 -10.31 16.03 9.78
CA SER A 138 -9.60 15.51 10.95
C SER A 138 -8.57 14.43 10.53
N THR A 139 -7.62 14.11 11.41
CA THR A 139 -6.65 13.04 11.16
C THR A 139 -7.34 11.71 10.79
N GLY A 140 -8.40 11.32 11.53
CA GLY A 140 -9.17 10.10 11.22
C GLY A 140 -9.85 10.15 9.84
N MET A 141 -10.40 11.31 9.43
CA MET A 141 -10.97 11.45 8.08
C MET A 141 -9.91 11.38 6.99
N LYS A 142 -8.71 11.91 7.23
CA LYS A 142 -7.57 11.77 6.31
C LYS A 142 -7.13 10.31 6.21
N GLN A 143 -7.04 9.57 7.33
CA GLN A 143 -6.72 8.15 7.30
C GLN A 143 -7.78 7.34 6.54
N ALA A 144 -9.08 7.62 6.77
CA ALA A 144 -10.16 7.01 6.00
C ALA A 144 -10.04 7.30 4.50
N THR A 145 -9.68 8.55 4.12
CA THR A 145 -9.45 8.91 2.72
C THR A 145 -8.27 8.16 2.12
N LYS A 146 -7.15 8.02 2.85
CA LYS A 146 -6.00 7.20 2.41
C LYS A 146 -6.39 5.74 2.19
N LEU A 147 -7.19 5.18 3.09
CA LEU A 147 -7.71 3.83 2.92
C LEU A 147 -8.61 3.74 1.68
N ALA A 148 -9.51 4.70 1.44
CA ALA A 148 -10.33 4.73 0.23
C ALA A 148 -9.48 4.77 -1.05
N CYS A 149 -8.39 5.55 -1.07
CA CYS A 149 -7.43 5.57 -2.18
C CYS A 149 -6.75 4.20 -2.38
N ALA A 150 -6.43 3.51 -1.29
CA ALA A 150 -5.77 2.21 -1.35
C ALA A 150 -6.68 1.08 -1.86
N ILE A 151 -8.00 1.17 -1.61
CA ILE A 151 -8.95 0.10 -1.96
C ILE A 151 -9.75 0.34 -3.26
N ILE A 152 -9.61 1.49 -3.91
CA ILE A 152 -10.46 1.89 -5.06
C ILE A 152 -10.46 0.87 -6.21
N HIS A 153 -9.32 0.19 -6.41
CA HIS A 153 -9.12 -0.78 -7.50
C HIS A 153 -9.35 -2.23 -7.09
N ASP A 154 -9.96 -2.47 -5.91
CA ASP A 154 -10.25 -3.79 -5.36
C ASP A 154 -9.02 -4.70 -5.23
N PRO A 155 -8.01 -4.29 -4.45
CA PRO A 155 -6.74 -5.00 -4.34
C PRO A 155 -6.90 -6.35 -3.62
N GLU A 156 -6.02 -7.30 -3.96
CA GLU A 156 -5.94 -8.62 -3.30
C GLU A 156 -5.20 -8.58 -1.96
N LEU A 157 -4.37 -7.55 -1.75
CA LEU A 157 -3.60 -7.33 -0.54
C LEU A 157 -3.60 -5.83 -0.19
N ILE A 158 -3.85 -5.51 1.07
CA ILE A 158 -3.69 -4.15 1.59
C ILE A 158 -2.46 -4.12 2.50
N ILE A 159 -1.57 -3.17 2.25
CA ILE A 159 -0.42 -2.87 3.10
C ILE A 159 -0.60 -1.48 3.68
N ALA A 160 -0.63 -1.39 5.01
CA ALA A 160 -0.72 -0.11 5.71
C ALA A 160 0.55 0.10 6.56
N ASP A 161 1.19 1.24 6.38
CA ASP A 161 2.38 1.65 7.12
C ASP A 161 1.95 2.69 8.16
N GLU A 162 1.88 2.29 9.43
CA GLU A 162 1.39 3.09 10.56
C GLU A 162 -0.02 3.71 10.33
N PRO A 163 -1.07 2.87 10.17
CA PRO A 163 -2.42 3.29 9.82
C PRO A 163 -3.14 4.08 10.93
#